data_3b941de4d90c126989795e997e572b6a
#
_entry.id   3b941de4d90c126989795e997e572b6a
#
_cell.length_a   1.000
_cell.length_b   1.000
_cell.length_c   1.000
_cell.angle_alpha   90.00
_cell.angle_beta   90.00
_cell.angle_gamma   90.00
#
_symmetry.space_group_name_H-M   'P 1'
#
loop_
_entity.id
_entity.type
_entity.pdbx_description
1 polymer ?
#
loop_
_entity_poly.entity_id
_entity_poly.type
_entity_poly.pdbx_seq_one_letter_code
_entity_poly.pdbx_strand_id
1 'polypeptide(L)'
;MSERENEIVTDQDRVTPEIMTYIAKVPEVTIVFWIVKILCTSVGEIGADALTMSYFGETTENVSPFWHEYGYLIGAAIFLAVFLIAVAVQISANKFHPIIYWITIVATTLLGTALADYFTRSEGFGYYWGSLILLTLVVLSLAIWRVTTGTIDIASVRTARSEVFYWITIMFSQTLGTALGDYVAGEEGLGLGFLFSAAIFGGAMLVLVGLNYGTKVSRTILFWIAFVLTRPLGAVTGDFLDKPPDDGGLGVNRYILTAVLLIAILLAIFIFPQKPAEESH
;
A
#
# COMPACT_ATOMS: atom_id res chain seq x y z
N MET A 1 -2.72 20.96 68.13
CA MET A 1 -3.69 20.42 67.16
C MET A 1 -3.57 21.23 65.88
N SER A 2 -2.38 21.22 65.28
CA SER A 2 -2.08 22.09 64.12
C SER A 2 -0.94 21.57 63.23
N GLU A 3 -0.49 20.33 63.37
CA GLU A 3 0.62 19.77 62.53
C GLU A 3 0.24 18.54 61.72
N ARG A 4 -1.02 18.08 61.78
CA ARG A 4 -1.46 16.91 60.98
C ARG A 4 -2.32 17.21 59.77
N GLU A 5 -2.63 18.47 59.48
CA GLU A 5 -3.39 18.87 58.30
C GLU A 5 -2.52 19.23 57.10
N ASN A 6 -1.21 19.42 57.29
CA ASN A 6 -0.30 19.78 56.22
C ASN A 6 0.40 18.62 55.49
N GLU A 7 0.18 17.38 55.94
CA GLU A 7 0.83 16.19 55.33
C GLU A 7 -0.02 15.46 54.29
N ILE A 8 -1.30 15.89 54.12
CA ILE A 8 -2.22 15.22 53.19
C ILE A 8 -2.27 15.89 51.80
N VAL A 9 -1.66 17.08 51.62
CA VAL A 9 -1.73 17.84 50.35
C VAL A 9 -0.52 17.60 49.44
N THR A 10 0.51 16.89 49.84
CA THR A 10 1.75 16.72 49.06
C THR A 10 1.87 15.38 48.33
N ASP A 11 0.88 14.49 48.36
CA ASP A 11 0.94 13.22 47.63
C ASP A 11 0.06 13.16 46.37
N GLN A 12 -0.64 14.25 46.05
CA GLN A 12 -1.38 14.38 44.77
C GLN A 12 -0.59 14.99 43.65
N ASP A 13 0.59 15.52 43.89
CA ASP A 13 1.51 16.08 42.89
C ASP A 13 2.64 15.12 42.47
N ARG A 14 2.58 13.85 42.86
CA ARG A 14 3.32 12.82 42.13
C ARG A 14 2.59 12.61 40.81
N VAL A 15 2.97 13.42 39.85
CA VAL A 15 2.79 13.20 38.42
C VAL A 15 3.02 11.72 38.17
N THR A 16 1.91 10.96 38.09
CA THR A 16 1.93 9.67 37.42
C THR A 16 2.57 9.95 36.08
N PRO A 17 3.69 9.27 35.72
CA PRO A 17 4.22 9.42 34.38
C PRO A 17 3.04 9.18 33.45
N GLU A 18 2.65 10.22 32.68
CA GLU A 18 1.66 10.06 31.63
C GLU A 18 2.04 8.78 30.92
N ILE A 19 1.22 7.76 31.05
CA ILE A 19 1.27 6.60 30.19
C ILE A 19 0.95 7.22 28.83
N MET A 20 2.00 7.61 28.09
CA MET A 20 1.86 8.03 26.71
C MET A 20 1.26 6.82 26.01
N THR A 21 -0.05 6.83 25.90
CA THR A 21 -0.78 5.84 25.12
C THR A 21 -0.34 6.07 23.67
N TYR A 22 0.66 5.32 23.24
CA TYR A 22 1.12 5.35 21.86
C TYR A 22 -0.04 4.91 20.98
N ILE A 23 -0.68 5.86 20.34
CA ILE A 23 -1.78 5.64 19.43
C ILE A 23 -1.21 5.05 18.12
N ALA A 24 -1.87 4.05 17.55
CA ALA A 24 -1.47 3.49 16.26
C ALA A 24 -1.46 4.59 15.18
N LYS A 25 -0.46 4.56 14.30
CA LYS A 25 -0.34 5.53 13.20
C LYS A 25 -0.91 5.00 11.88
N VAL A 26 -1.73 3.97 11.97
CA VAL A 26 -2.45 3.33 10.87
C VAL A 26 -3.94 3.61 11.08
N PRO A 27 -4.73 3.89 10.03
CA PRO A 27 -6.17 4.11 10.18
C PRO A 27 -6.90 2.84 10.56
N GLU A 28 -8.06 3.00 11.22
CA GLU A 28 -9.00 1.92 11.48
C GLU A 28 -9.47 1.26 10.17
N VAL A 29 -9.56 -0.07 10.17
CA VAL A 29 -9.93 -0.87 9.01
C VAL A 29 -11.44 -0.89 8.85
N THR A 30 -11.94 0.04 8.06
CA THR A 30 -13.36 0.19 7.69
C THR A 30 -13.58 -0.12 6.21
N ILE A 31 -14.82 -0.13 5.75
CA ILE A 31 -15.13 -0.21 4.31
C ILE A 31 -14.48 0.95 3.56
N VAL A 32 -14.48 2.15 4.13
CA VAL A 32 -13.85 3.33 3.54
C VAL A 32 -12.33 3.13 3.39
N PHE A 33 -11.67 2.53 4.39
CA PHE A 33 -10.26 2.16 4.29
C PHE A 33 -9.99 1.31 3.04
N TRP A 34 -10.78 0.27 2.80
CA TRP A 34 -10.60 -0.61 1.64
C TRP A 34 -10.87 0.10 0.31
N ILE A 35 -11.90 0.95 0.25
CA ILE A 35 -12.19 1.74 -0.95
C ILE A 35 -11.02 2.68 -1.26
N VAL A 36 -10.56 3.47 -0.29
CA VAL A 36 -9.43 4.38 -0.47
C VAL A 36 -8.15 3.62 -0.82
N LYS A 37 -7.94 2.44 -0.20
CA LYS A 37 -6.79 1.58 -0.49
C LYS A 37 -6.79 1.09 -1.95
N ILE A 38 -7.94 0.65 -2.48
CA ILE A 38 -8.06 0.23 -3.88
C ILE A 38 -7.81 1.41 -4.81
N LEU A 39 -8.41 2.58 -4.53
CA LEU A 39 -8.14 3.80 -5.31
C LEU A 39 -6.66 4.18 -5.32
N CYS A 40 -5.97 4.11 -4.16
CA CYS A 40 -4.53 4.36 -4.08
C CYS A 40 -3.72 3.36 -4.91
N THR A 41 -4.12 2.09 -4.95
CA THR A 41 -3.41 1.07 -5.73
C THR A 41 -3.62 1.27 -7.23
N SER A 42 -4.81 1.71 -7.68
CA SER A 42 -5.04 2.10 -9.08
C SER A 42 -4.27 3.38 -9.47
N VAL A 43 -4.21 4.39 -8.56
CA VAL A 43 -3.34 5.57 -8.78
C VAL A 43 -1.88 5.17 -8.91
N GLY A 44 -1.43 4.22 -8.10
CA GLY A 44 -0.06 3.72 -8.15
C GLY A 44 0.29 3.11 -9.50
N GLU A 45 -0.64 2.33 -10.08
CA GLU A 45 -0.46 1.74 -11.41
C GLU A 45 -0.43 2.81 -12.49
N ILE A 46 -1.54 3.51 -12.66
CA ILE A 46 -1.72 4.51 -13.71
C ILE A 46 -0.69 5.65 -13.61
N GLY A 47 -0.39 6.10 -12.37
CA GLY A 47 0.54 7.20 -12.12
C GLY A 47 2.01 6.81 -12.35
N ALA A 48 2.39 5.57 -12.07
CA ALA A 48 3.72 5.07 -12.41
C ALA A 48 3.89 4.98 -13.93
N ASP A 49 2.92 4.39 -14.62
CA ASP A 49 2.88 4.29 -16.07
C ASP A 49 2.86 5.66 -16.77
N ALA A 50 2.20 6.65 -16.17
CA ALA A 50 2.21 8.03 -16.67
C ALA A 50 3.63 8.61 -16.70
N LEU A 51 4.47 8.28 -15.70
CA LEU A 51 5.86 8.72 -15.67
C LEU A 51 6.77 7.84 -16.52
N THR A 52 6.75 6.53 -16.30
CA THR A 52 7.70 5.59 -16.93
C THR A 52 7.40 5.34 -18.37
N MET A 53 6.16 5.02 -18.72
CA MET A 53 5.75 4.68 -20.07
C MET A 53 5.41 5.90 -20.93
N SER A 54 4.67 6.88 -20.36
CA SER A 54 4.20 8.01 -21.15
C SER A 54 5.20 9.17 -21.22
N TYR A 55 5.79 9.56 -20.06
CA TYR A 55 6.69 10.71 -19.99
C TYR A 55 8.13 10.33 -20.41
N PHE A 56 8.68 9.25 -19.87
CA PHE A 56 9.99 8.74 -20.28
C PHE A 56 9.92 7.94 -21.58
N GLY A 57 8.71 7.48 -21.96
CA GLY A 57 8.45 6.85 -23.26
C GLY A 57 9.02 5.45 -23.39
N GLU A 58 9.14 4.69 -22.29
CA GLU A 58 9.66 3.32 -22.28
C GLU A 58 8.97 2.41 -23.33
N THR A 59 7.69 2.64 -23.58
CA THR A 59 6.89 1.89 -24.56
C THR A 59 6.66 2.63 -25.88
N THR A 60 7.32 3.77 -26.11
CA THR A 60 7.08 4.62 -27.28
C THR A 60 8.15 4.39 -28.34
N GLU A 61 7.77 4.04 -29.56
CA GLU A 61 8.67 3.67 -30.68
C GLU A 61 9.71 4.74 -31.09
N ASN A 62 9.48 6.01 -30.75
CA ASN A 62 10.33 7.13 -31.20
C ASN A 62 11.12 7.78 -30.05
N VAL A 63 11.36 7.07 -28.97
CA VAL A 63 12.13 7.58 -27.83
C VAL A 63 13.63 7.31 -28.03
N SER A 64 14.47 8.17 -27.43
CA SER A 64 15.91 7.94 -27.48
C SER A 64 16.26 6.60 -26.83
N PRO A 65 17.29 5.88 -27.30
CA PRO A 65 17.71 4.59 -26.75
C PRO A 65 17.98 4.65 -25.23
N PHE A 66 18.40 5.81 -24.72
CA PHE A 66 18.64 6.04 -23.30
C PHE A 66 17.38 5.86 -22.47
N TRP A 67 16.26 6.49 -22.85
CA TRP A 67 15.01 6.39 -22.10
C TRP A 67 14.37 5.00 -22.23
N HIS A 68 14.54 4.36 -23.36
CA HIS A 68 14.08 2.99 -23.58
C HIS A 68 14.84 1.97 -22.69
N GLU A 69 16.11 2.25 -22.38
CA GLU A 69 16.94 1.36 -21.55
C GLU A 69 16.81 1.67 -20.05
N TYR A 70 16.68 2.96 -19.66
CA TYR A 70 16.76 3.39 -18.26
C TYR A 70 15.47 4.01 -17.69
N GLY A 71 14.40 4.12 -18.48
CA GLY A 71 13.17 4.80 -18.07
C GLY A 71 12.55 4.22 -16.80
N TYR A 72 12.40 2.91 -16.70
CA TYR A 72 11.89 2.24 -15.49
C TYR A 72 12.83 2.39 -14.30
N LEU A 73 14.14 2.27 -14.51
CA LEU A 73 15.11 2.43 -13.42
C LEU A 73 15.10 3.86 -12.86
N ILE A 74 15.05 4.86 -13.73
CA ILE A 74 14.99 6.26 -13.32
C ILE A 74 13.66 6.56 -12.62
N GLY A 75 12.55 6.06 -13.16
CA GLY A 75 11.23 6.15 -12.53
C GLY A 75 11.22 5.52 -11.13
N ALA A 76 11.77 4.32 -11.00
CA ALA A 76 11.92 3.64 -9.71
C ALA A 76 12.78 4.43 -8.74
N ALA A 77 13.89 5.03 -9.19
CA ALA A 77 14.76 5.86 -8.35
C ALA A 77 14.03 7.13 -7.84
N ILE A 78 13.26 7.80 -8.72
CA ILE A 78 12.43 8.95 -8.34
C ILE A 78 11.40 8.54 -7.29
N PHE A 79 10.64 7.48 -7.54
CA PHE A 79 9.61 7.01 -6.60
C PHE A 79 10.21 6.47 -5.30
N LEU A 80 11.40 5.89 -5.33
CA LEU A 80 12.13 5.50 -4.12
C LEU A 80 12.45 6.73 -3.26
N ALA A 81 12.94 7.81 -3.86
CA ALA A 81 13.21 9.04 -3.14
C ALA A 81 11.92 9.62 -2.52
N VAL A 82 10.82 9.67 -3.27
CA VAL A 82 9.51 10.11 -2.78
C VAL A 82 9.02 9.23 -1.63
N PHE A 83 9.13 7.91 -1.77
CA PHE A 83 8.75 6.95 -0.74
C PHE A 83 9.57 7.14 0.55
N LEU A 84 10.90 7.25 0.45
CA LEU A 84 11.75 7.43 1.63
C LEU A 84 11.44 8.73 2.36
N ILE A 85 11.17 9.82 1.64
CA ILE A 85 10.74 11.09 2.23
C ILE A 85 9.38 10.91 2.93
N ALA A 86 8.40 10.30 2.25
CA ALA A 86 7.06 10.10 2.82
C ALA A 86 7.10 9.23 4.09
N VAL A 87 7.86 8.13 4.07
CA VAL A 87 8.05 7.26 5.25
C VAL A 87 8.77 8.00 6.37
N ALA A 88 9.81 8.78 6.07
CA ALA A 88 10.50 9.57 7.08
C ALA A 88 9.56 10.57 7.76
N VAL A 89 8.72 11.27 6.99
CA VAL A 89 7.69 12.16 7.52
C VAL A 89 6.67 11.40 8.36
N GLN A 90 6.19 10.25 7.88
CA GLN A 90 5.23 9.40 8.58
C GLN A 90 5.78 8.91 9.93
N ILE A 91 7.03 8.41 9.95
CA ILE A 91 7.68 7.94 11.19
C ILE A 91 7.94 9.10 12.16
N SER A 92 8.30 10.27 11.65
CA SER A 92 8.55 11.47 12.47
C SER A 92 7.29 12.09 13.05
N ALA A 93 6.11 11.79 12.51
CA ALA A 93 4.84 12.29 13.03
C ALA A 93 4.56 11.71 14.42
N ASN A 94 4.22 12.57 15.40
CA ASN A 94 3.95 12.14 16.77
C ASN A 94 2.57 11.49 16.97
N LYS A 95 1.67 11.63 16.00
CA LYS A 95 0.30 11.11 16.03
C LYS A 95 -0.16 10.71 14.64
N PHE A 96 -1.25 9.96 14.59
CA PHE A 96 -1.91 9.59 13.33
C PHE A 96 -2.36 10.83 12.55
N HIS A 97 -2.00 10.86 11.27
CA HIS A 97 -2.44 11.86 10.30
C HIS A 97 -2.94 11.16 9.03
N PRO A 98 -4.25 11.18 8.73
CA PRO A 98 -4.81 10.48 7.57
C PRO A 98 -4.13 10.85 6.25
N ILE A 99 -3.91 12.15 6.01
CA ILE A 99 -3.30 12.62 4.75
C ILE A 99 -1.86 12.09 4.60
N ILE A 100 -1.03 12.17 5.66
CA ILE A 100 0.35 11.68 5.61
C ILE A 100 0.36 10.18 5.34
N TYR A 101 -0.48 9.42 6.04
CA TYR A 101 -0.61 7.98 5.84
C TYR A 101 -0.96 7.63 4.37
N TRP A 102 -1.99 8.26 3.80
CA TRP A 102 -2.43 7.95 2.45
C TRP A 102 -1.47 8.45 1.37
N ILE A 103 -0.79 9.58 1.58
CA ILE A 103 0.33 10.00 0.71
C ILE A 103 1.44 8.95 0.74
N THR A 104 1.77 8.40 1.91
CA THR A 104 2.79 7.35 2.03
C THR A 104 2.32 6.06 1.34
N ILE A 105 1.04 5.69 1.44
CA ILE A 105 0.47 4.56 0.68
C ILE A 105 0.60 4.80 -0.83
N VAL A 106 0.22 5.98 -1.35
CA VAL A 106 0.38 6.31 -2.78
C VAL A 106 1.85 6.22 -3.21
N ALA A 107 2.77 6.77 -2.40
CA ALA A 107 4.20 6.68 -2.70
C ALA A 107 4.70 5.22 -2.76
N THR A 108 4.21 4.34 -1.85
CA THR A 108 4.56 2.92 -1.91
C THR A 108 3.99 2.22 -3.14
N THR A 109 2.80 2.61 -3.60
CA THR A 109 2.20 1.99 -4.79
C THR A 109 2.92 2.40 -6.06
N LEU A 110 3.26 3.68 -6.22
CA LEU A 110 4.07 4.19 -7.34
C LEU A 110 5.43 3.48 -7.42
N LEU A 111 6.14 3.40 -6.29
CA LEU A 111 7.40 2.68 -6.21
C LEU A 111 7.23 1.19 -6.53
N GLY A 112 6.18 0.56 -5.98
CA GLY A 112 5.90 -0.85 -6.18
C GLY A 112 5.68 -1.21 -7.65
N THR A 113 4.92 -0.39 -8.41
CA THR A 113 4.75 -0.56 -9.85
C THR A 113 6.08 -0.43 -10.58
N ALA A 114 6.80 0.69 -10.40
CA ALA A 114 8.04 0.92 -11.13
C ALA A 114 9.12 -0.15 -10.82
N LEU A 115 9.18 -0.68 -9.60
CA LEU A 115 10.07 -1.79 -9.25
C LEU A 115 9.63 -3.10 -9.89
N ALA A 116 8.32 -3.40 -9.91
CA ALA A 116 7.81 -4.61 -10.55
C ALA A 116 8.16 -4.59 -12.04
N ASP A 117 7.84 -3.50 -12.74
CA ASP A 117 8.15 -3.35 -14.17
C ASP A 117 9.65 -3.45 -14.46
N TYR A 118 10.48 -2.78 -13.65
CA TYR A 118 11.93 -2.88 -13.81
C TYR A 118 12.42 -4.33 -13.69
N PHE A 119 12.01 -5.05 -12.66
CA PHE A 119 12.47 -6.43 -12.46
C PHE A 119 11.85 -7.44 -13.43
N THR A 120 10.57 -7.30 -13.76
CA THR A 120 9.89 -8.27 -14.61
C THR A 120 10.12 -8.04 -16.09
N ARG A 121 10.21 -6.78 -16.52
CA ARG A 121 10.34 -6.37 -17.94
C ARG A 121 11.79 -6.09 -18.32
N SER A 122 12.49 -5.18 -17.61
CA SER A 122 13.85 -4.77 -18.00
C SER A 122 14.90 -5.83 -17.66
N GLU A 123 14.87 -6.41 -16.43
CA GLU A 123 15.84 -7.43 -16.01
C GLU A 123 15.46 -8.87 -16.45
N GLY A 124 14.27 -9.06 -17.00
CA GLY A 124 13.84 -10.32 -17.60
C GLY A 124 13.62 -11.48 -16.63
N PHE A 125 13.38 -11.21 -15.33
CA PHE A 125 13.00 -12.26 -14.38
C PHE A 125 11.67 -12.93 -14.70
N GLY A 126 10.81 -12.23 -15.46
CA GLY A 126 9.45 -12.66 -15.80
C GLY A 126 8.50 -12.63 -14.61
N TYR A 127 7.22 -12.60 -14.91
CA TYR A 127 6.17 -12.40 -13.89
C TYR A 127 6.04 -13.55 -12.89
N TYR A 128 6.23 -14.81 -13.34
CA TYR A 128 6.11 -15.99 -12.46
C TYR A 128 7.17 -15.98 -11.35
N TRP A 129 8.45 -15.92 -11.73
CA TRP A 129 9.55 -15.95 -10.77
C TRP A 129 9.61 -14.67 -9.95
N GLY A 130 9.33 -13.51 -10.57
CA GLY A 130 9.22 -12.25 -9.87
C GLY A 130 8.15 -12.29 -8.77
N SER A 131 6.96 -12.78 -9.08
CA SER A 131 5.88 -12.92 -8.09
C SER A 131 6.23 -13.90 -6.97
N LEU A 132 6.88 -15.03 -7.27
CA LEU A 132 7.27 -16.02 -6.26
C LEU A 132 8.34 -15.48 -5.29
N ILE A 133 9.34 -14.77 -5.81
CA ILE A 133 10.37 -14.12 -5.00
C ILE A 133 9.73 -13.06 -4.10
N LEU A 134 8.89 -12.19 -4.67
CA LEU A 134 8.22 -11.12 -3.93
C LEU A 134 7.26 -11.65 -2.87
N LEU A 135 6.51 -12.72 -3.16
CA LEU A 135 5.68 -13.40 -2.16
C LEU A 135 6.53 -13.93 -1.01
N THR A 136 7.68 -14.53 -1.32
CA THR A 136 8.62 -15.00 -0.31
C THR A 136 9.12 -13.83 0.56
N LEU A 137 9.45 -12.67 -0.03
CA LEU A 137 9.87 -11.48 0.71
C LEU A 137 8.77 -10.91 1.60
N VAL A 138 7.51 -10.90 1.15
CA VAL A 138 6.35 -10.51 1.96
C VAL A 138 6.21 -11.43 3.17
N VAL A 139 6.24 -12.76 2.96
CA VAL A 139 6.12 -13.74 4.05
C VAL A 139 7.29 -13.62 5.02
N LEU A 140 8.52 -13.49 4.53
CA LEU A 140 9.71 -13.31 5.36
C LEU A 140 9.65 -12.00 6.16
N SER A 141 9.23 -10.89 5.55
CA SER A 141 9.10 -9.61 6.27
C SER A 141 8.07 -9.69 7.40
N LEU A 142 6.92 -10.32 7.17
CA LEU A 142 5.91 -10.57 8.21
C LEU A 142 6.43 -11.50 9.30
N ALA A 143 7.16 -12.57 8.95
CA ALA A 143 7.72 -13.51 9.89
C ALA A 143 8.78 -12.85 10.79
N ILE A 144 9.72 -12.09 10.19
CA ILE A 144 10.75 -11.35 10.92
C ILE A 144 10.09 -10.30 11.83
N TRP A 145 9.11 -9.57 11.33
CA TRP A 145 8.35 -8.62 12.12
C TRP A 145 7.68 -9.30 13.32
N ARG A 146 6.98 -10.43 13.09
CA ARG A 146 6.32 -11.20 14.15
C ARG A 146 7.29 -11.68 15.23
N VAL A 147 8.46 -12.20 14.83
CA VAL A 147 9.49 -12.69 15.77
C VAL A 147 10.10 -11.51 16.53
N THR A 148 10.28 -10.36 15.89
CA THR A 148 11.00 -9.21 16.45
C THR A 148 10.15 -8.40 17.42
N THR A 149 8.83 -8.25 17.17
CA THR A 149 7.92 -7.39 17.93
C THR A 149 6.84 -8.14 18.68
N GLY A 150 6.73 -9.47 18.47
CA GLY A 150 5.72 -10.31 19.10
C GLY A 150 4.36 -10.32 18.41
N THR A 151 4.06 -9.36 17.52
CA THR A 151 2.79 -9.25 16.80
C THR A 151 2.96 -8.59 15.45
N ILE A 152 2.04 -8.85 14.52
CA ILE A 152 1.90 -8.16 13.24
C ILE A 152 0.55 -7.45 13.12
N ASP A 153 -0.10 -7.19 14.26
CA ASP A 153 -1.35 -6.44 14.32
C ASP A 153 -1.09 -4.97 13.97
N ILE A 154 -1.94 -4.38 13.14
CA ILE A 154 -1.81 -2.98 12.72
C ILE A 154 -2.02 -2.00 13.87
N ALA A 155 -2.84 -2.35 14.86
CA ALA A 155 -3.01 -1.55 16.06
C ALA A 155 -1.73 -1.48 16.92
N SER A 156 -0.78 -2.40 16.70
CA SER A 156 0.54 -2.41 17.35
C SER A 156 1.58 -1.51 16.65
N VAL A 157 1.25 -0.91 15.51
CA VAL A 157 2.14 0.00 14.75
C VAL A 157 2.18 1.36 15.44
N ARG A 158 2.93 1.43 16.55
CA ARG A 158 2.99 2.59 17.45
C ARG A 158 4.41 3.11 17.66
N THR A 159 5.42 2.33 17.30
CA THR A 159 6.84 2.66 17.48
C THR A 159 7.54 2.77 16.13
N ALA A 160 8.61 3.57 16.04
CA ALA A 160 9.40 3.67 14.82
C ALA A 160 9.84 2.31 14.29
N ARG A 161 10.17 1.36 15.19
CA ARG A 161 10.56 0.00 14.82
C ARG A 161 9.42 -0.77 14.14
N SER A 162 8.21 -0.75 14.71
CA SER A 162 7.05 -1.41 14.11
C SER A 162 6.63 -0.74 12.80
N GLU A 163 6.77 0.59 12.70
CA GLU A 163 6.51 1.34 11.46
C GLU A 163 7.49 0.95 10.34
N VAL A 164 8.78 0.79 10.64
CA VAL A 164 9.75 0.35 9.62
C VAL A 164 9.39 -1.02 9.06
N PHE A 165 9.05 -2.01 9.92
CA PHE A 165 8.59 -3.31 9.44
C PHE A 165 7.30 -3.22 8.63
N TYR A 166 6.35 -2.40 9.07
CA TYR A 166 5.10 -2.15 8.38
C TYR A 166 5.33 -1.63 6.97
N TRP A 167 6.13 -0.57 6.81
CA TRP A 167 6.38 0.04 5.50
C TRP A 167 7.24 -0.83 4.57
N ILE A 168 8.19 -1.60 5.10
CA ILE A 168 8.94 -2.60 4.31
C ILE A 168 8.00 -3.70 3.79
N THR A 169 7.12 -4.22 4.66
CA THR A 169 6.16 -5.26 4.28
C THR A 169 5.17 -4.73 3.22
N ILE A 170 4.69 -3.50 3.39
CA ILE A 170 3.83 -2.85 2.42
C ILE A 170 4.55 -2.68 1.08
N MET A 171 5.78 -2.20 1.06
CA MET A 171 6.55 -2.02 -0.17
C MET A 171 6.65 -3.35 -0.95
N PHE A 172 7.06 -4.45 -0.30
CA PHE A 172 7.09 -5.76 -0.96
C PHE A 172 5.71 -6.22 -1.43
N SER A 173 4.67 -5.97 -0.63
CA SER A 173 3.29 -6.31 -1.01
C SER A 173 2.82 -5.51 -2.22
N GLN A 174 3.19 -4.24 -2.35
CA GLN A 174 2.82 -3.40 -3.49
C GLN A 174 3.53 -3.89 -4.77
N THR A 175 4.83 -4.18 -4.68
CA THR A 175 5.60 -4.71 -5.81
C THR A 175 5.07 -6.09 -6.25
N LEU A 176 4.79 -6.99 -5.28
CA LEU A 176 4.17 -8.28 -5.55
C LEU A 176 2.85 -8.14 -6.29
N GLY A 177 2.01 -7.18 -5.85
CA GLY A 177 0.66 -7.05 -6.40
C GLY A 177 0.65 -6.62 -7.86
N THR A 178 1.57 -5.75 -8.32
CA THR A 178 1.76 -5.43 -9.73
C THR A 178 2.20 -6.68 -10.49
N ALA A 179 3.31 -7.31 -10.09
CA ALA A 179 3.83 -8.50 -10.77
C ALA A 179 2.78 -9.63 -10.85
N LEU A 180 1.96 -9.80 -9.80
CA LEU A 180 0.90 -10.80 -9.77
C LEU A 180 -0.30 -10.39 -10.65
N GLY A 181 -0.66 -9.11 -10.68
CA GLY A 181 -1.69 -8.57 -11.56
C GLY A 181 -1.34 -8.80 -13.02
N ASP A 182 -0.13 -8.42 -13.41
CA ASP A 182 0.42 -8.61 -14.76
C ASP A 182 0.52 -10.10 -15.12
N TYR A 183 0.96 -10.94 -14.18
CA TYR A 183 1.02 -12.39 -14.40
C TYR A 183 -0.35 -12.98 -14.69
N VAL A 184 -1.39 -12.52 -13.99
CA VAL A 184 -2.75 -13.09 -14.20
C VAL A 184 -3.41 -12.49 -15.43
N ALA A 185 -3.24 -11.19 -15.70
CA ALA A 185 -3.92 -10.49 -16.78
C ALA A 185 -3.16 -10.56 -18.12
N GLY A 186 -1.83 -10.46 -18.10
CA GLY A 186 -0.99 -10.30 -19.27
C GLY A 186 -0.78 -11.59 -20.06
N GLU A 187 -0.53 -11.46 -21.36
CA GLU A 187 -0.31 -12.57 -22.28
C GLU A 187 0.95 -13.38 -21.96
N GLU A 188 1.97 -12.76 -21.38
CA GLU A 188 3.18 -13.43 -20.91
C GLU A 188 2.97 -14.26 -19.61
N GLY A 189 1.77 -14.21 -19.04
CA GLY A 189 1.35 -14.96 -17.87
C GLY A 189 0.21 -15.92 -18.17
N LEU A 190 -0.92 -15.73 -17.45
CA LEU A 190 -2.13 -16.54 -17.64
C LEU A 190 -3.03 -16.02 -18.78
N GLY A 191 -2.83 -14.80 -19.25
CA GLY A 191 -3.57 -14.22 -20.37
C GLY A 191 -5.07 -14.04 -20.15
N LEU A 192 -5.51 -13.85 -18.89
CA LEU A 192 -6.94 -13.79 -18.58
C LEU A 192 -7.57 -12.42 -18.91
N GLY A 193 -6.77 -11.41 -19.24
CA GLY A 193 -7.20 -10.05 -19.47
C GLY A 193 -7.59 -9.30 -18.19
N PHE A 194 -7.66 -7.97 -18.28
CA PHE A 194 -7.82 -7.11 -17.09
C PHE A 194 -9.15 -7.30 -16.38
N LEU A 195 -10.27 -7.34 -17.12
CA LEU A 195 -11.60 -7.40 -16.53
C LEU A 195 -11.85 -8.72 -15.80
N PHE A 196 -11.43 -9.84 -16.38
CA PHE A 196 -11.60 -11.15 -15.74
C PHE A 196 -10.67 -11.30 -14.52
N SER A 197 -9.47 -10.80 -14.61
CA SER A 197 -8.53 -10.75 -13.49
C SER A 197 -9.06 -9.88 -12.34
N ALA A 198 -9.66 -8.73 -12.64
CA ALA A 198 -10.34 -7.90 -11.66
C ALA A 198 -11.51 -8.63 -10.97
N ALA A 199 -12.28 -9.44 -11.73
CA ALA A 199 -13.34 -10.27 -11.17
C ALA A 199 -12.79 -11.37 -10.24
N ILE A 200 -11.65 -11.98 -10.57
CA ILE A 200 -10.98 -12.99 -9.71
C ILE A 200 -10.52 -12.34 -8.40
N PHE A 201 -9.76 -11.25 -8.47
CA PHE A 201 -9.24 -10.60 -7.26
C PHE A 201 -10.37 -9.97 -6.43
N GLY A 202 -11.37 -9.36 -7.08
CA GLY A 202 -12.57 -8.84 -6.42
C GLY A 202 -13.39 -9.94 -5.75
N GLY A 203 -13.58 -11.06 -6.42
CA GLY A 203 -14.22 -12.28 -5.86
C GLY A 203 -13.47 -12.82 -4.64
N ALA A 204 -12.13 -12.88 -4.70
CA ALA A 204 -11.30 -13.27 -3.57
C ALA A 204 -11.48 -12.30 -2.37
N MET A 205 -11.56 -11.00 -2.62
CA MET A 205 -11.85 -10.01 -1.58
C MET A 205 -13.22 -10.24 -0.94
N LEU A 206 -14.26 -10.54 -1.73
CA LEU A 206 -15.59 -10.85 -1.20
C LEU A 206 -15.58 -12.14 -0.36
N VAL A 207 -14.82 -13.14 -0.73
CA VAL A 207 -14.61 -14.35 0.07
C VAL A 207 -13.98 -14.01 1.42
N LEU A 208 -12.96 -13.12 1.46
CA LEU A 208 -12.35 -12.68 2.71
C LEU A 208 -13.33 -11.93 3.61
N VAL A 209 -14.22 -11.10 3.02
CA VAL A 209 -15.32 -10.47 3.75
C VAL A 209 -16.23 -11.53 4.38
N GLY A 210 -16.62 -12.54 3.62
CA GLY A 210 -17.41 -13.68 4.12
C GLY A 210 -16.72 -14.43 5.26
N LEU A 211 -15.42 -14.69 5.12
CA LEU A 211 -14.61 -15.36 6.16
C LEU A 211 -14.49 -14.50 7.44
N ASN A 212 -14.40 -13.18 7.31
CA ASN A 212 -14.30 -12.27 8.46
C ASN A 212 -15.57 -12.29 9.33
N TYR A 213 -16.75 -12.45 8.72
CA TYR A 213 -18.01 -12.50 9.45
C TYR A 213 -18.48 -13.94 9.80
N GLY A 214 -18.09 -14.92 8.98
CA GLY A 214 -18.59 -16.30 9.10
C GLY A 214 -17.66 -17.27 9.83
N THR A 215 -16.44 -16.88 10.16
CA THR A 215 -15.44 -17.80 10.74
C THR A 215 -14.67 -17.19 11.91
N LYS A 216 -13.89 -18.05 12.60
CA LYS A 216 -12.98 -17.67 13.69
C LYS A 216 -11.53 -17.46 13.22
N VAL A 217 -11.30 -17.29 11.93
CA VAL A 217 -9.95 -17.02 11.39
C VAL A 217 -9.43 -15.69 11.95
N SER A 218 -8.14 -15.64 12.28
CA SER A 218 -7.51 -14.42 12.82
C SER A 218 -7.74 -13.23 11.89
N ARG A 219 -8.30 -12.15 12.45
CA ARG A 219 -8.55 -10.90 11.73
C ARG A 219 -7.27 -10.27 11.20
N THR A 220 -6.16 -10.41 11.94
CA THR A 220 -4.85 -9.97 11.49
C THR A 220 -4.39 -10.70 10.22
N ILE A 221 -4.61 -12.03 10.15
CA ILE A 221 -4.27 -12.81 8.95
C ILE A 221 -5.17 -12.39 7.78
N LEU A 222 -6.48 -12.28 8.00
CA LEU A 222 -7.43 -11.84 6.98
C LEU A 222 -7.09 -10.42 6.47
N PHE A 223 -6.69 -9.52 7.38
CA PHE A 223 -6.23 -8.18 7.00
C PHE A 223 -5.03 -8.25 6.05
N TRP A 224 -3.98 -9.01 6.39
CA TRP A 224 -2.79 -9.07 5.54
C TRP A 224 -3.06 -9.72 4.18
N ILE A 225 -3.89 -10.77 4.14
CA ILE A 225 -4.30 -11.38 2.85
C ILE A 225 -5.09 -10.36 2.02
N ALA A 226 -6.08 -9.68 2.62
CA ALA A 226 -6.85 -8.65 1.94
C ALA A 226 -5.96 -7.49 1.47
N PHE A 227 -5.01 -7.06 2.32
CA PHE A 227 -4.08 -5.98 2.01
C PHE A 227 -3.21 -6.31 0.80
N VAL A 228 -2.70 -7.54 0.71
CA VAL A 228 -1.95 -8.03 -0.46
C VAL A 228 -2.84 -8.08 -1.69
N LEU A 229 -4.06 -8.61 -1.58
CA LEU A 229 -4.99 -8.78 -2.72
C LEU A 229 -5.57 -7.47 -3.27
N THR A 230 -5.67 -6.42 -2.46
CA THR A 230 -6.10 -5.11 -2.98
C THR A 230 -5.14 -4.54 -4.02
N ARG A 231 -3.87 -4.94 -3.99
CA ARG A 231 -2.88 -4.39 -4.91
C ARG A 231 -3.02 -4.94 -6.33
N PRO A 232 -3.06 -6.26 -6.58
CA PRO A 232 -3.33 -6.77 -7.92
C PRO A 232 -4.74 -6.36 -8.42
N LEU A 233 -5.74 -6.27 -7.54
CA LEU A 233 -7.06 -5.76 -7.91
C LEU A 233 -6.98 -4.32 -8.43
N GLY A 234 -6.25 -3.43 -7.73
CA GLY A 234 -6.08 -2.05 -8.16
C GLY A 234 -5.22 -1.91 -9.42
N ALA A 235 -4.19 -2.76 -9.59
CA ALA A 235 -3.36 -2.79 -10.80
C ALA A 235 -4.19 -3.15 -12.03
N VAL A 236 -4.82 -4.32 -12.04
CA VAL A 236 -5.62 -4.75 -13.20
C VAL A 236 -6.84 -3.83 -13.47
N THR A 237 -7.37 -3.16 -12.43
CA THR A 237 -8.42 -2.15 -12.61
C THR A 237 -7.85 -0.88 -13.23
N GLY A 238 -6.66 -0.46 -12.82
CA GLY A 238 -5.93 0.66 -13.40
C GLY A 238 -5.64 0.41 -14.87
N ASP A 239 -5.04 -0.72 -15.19
CA ASP A 239 -4.74 -1.14 -16.57
C ASP A 239 -6.00 -1.23 -17.43
N PHE A 240 -7.09 -1.78 -16.91
CA PHE A 240 -8.36 -1.80 -17.62
C PHE A 240 -8.83 -0.39 -18.02
N LEU A 241 -8.57 0.61 -17.18
CA LEU A 241 -9.00 1.98 -17.45
C LEU A 241 -8.07 2.71 -18.43
N ASP A 242 -6.75 2.51 -18.36
CA ASP A 242 -5.76 3.34 -19.08
C ASP A 242 -5.15 2.67 -20.31
N LYS A 243 -5.07 1.33 -20.35
CA LYS A 243 -4.50 0.62 -21.50
C LYS A 243 -5.40 0.78 -22.75
N PRO A 244 -4.82 0.74 -23.96
CA PRO A 244 -5.58 0.84 -25.21
C PRO A 244 -6.64 -0.26 -25.35
N PRO A 245 -7.71 0.00 -26.14
CA PRO A 245 -8.73 -1.02 -26.40
C PRO A 245 -8.17 -2.28 -27.08
N ASP A 246 -7.13 -2.16 -27.90
CA ASP A 246 -6.46 -3.29 -28.56
C ASP A 246 -5.78 -4.22 -27.53
N ASP A 247 -5.39 -3.69 -26.37
CA ASP A 247 -4.83 -4.43 -25.24
C ASP A 247 -5.91 -4.82 -24.20
N GLY A 248 -7.19 -4.61 -24.50
CA GLY A 248 -8.33 -4.95 -23.65
C GLY A 248 -8.67 -3.90 -22.58
N GLY A 249 -8.14 -2.69 -22.67
CA GLY A 249 -8.46 -1.55 -21.81
C GLY A 249 -9.48 -0.58 -22.41
N LEU A 250 -9.70 0.55 -21.73
CA LEU A 250 -10.61 1.63 -22.16
C LEU A 250 -9.89 2.81 -22.82
N GLY A 251 -8.58 2.90 -22.73
CA GLY A 251 -7.76 3.96 -23.34
C GLY A 251 -7.96 5.33 -22.71
N VAL A 252 -8.34 5.43 -21.46
CA VAL A 252 -8.51 6.72 -20.78
C VAL A 252 -7.14 7.35 -20.54
N ASN A 253 -7.04 8.65 -20.76
CA ASN A 253 -5.78 9.37 -20.57
C ASN A 253 -5.26 9.26 -19.13
N ARG A 254 -4.04 8.74 -18.96
CA ARG A 254 -3.38 8.45 -17.66
C ARG A 254 -3.30 9.66 -16.74
N TYR A 255 -2.96 10.83 -17.29
CA TYR A 255 -2.81 12.05 -16.47
C TYR A 255 -4.16 12.51 -15.91
N ILE A 256 -5.22 12.48 -16.74
CA ILE A 256 -6.57 12.83 -16.33
C ILE A 256 -7.07 11.83 -15.29
N LEU A 257 -6.90 10.55 -15.54
CA LEU A 257 -7.36 9.48 -14.66
C LEU A 257 -6.65 9.53 -13.30
N THR A 258 -5.33 9.71 -13.30
CA THR A 258 -4.55 9.90 -12.06
C THR A 258 -5.08 11.10 -11.25
N ALA A 259 -5.32 12.23 -11.91
CA ALA A 259 -5.85 13.42 -11.24
C ALA A 259 -7.24 13.19 -10.66
N VAL A 260 -8.16 12.56 -11.41
CA VAL A 260 -9.52 12.23 -10.95
C VAL A 260 -9.49 11.29 -9.74
N LEU A 261 -8.68 10.24 -9.78
CA LEU A 261 -8.55 9.29 -8.67
C LEU A 261 -7.92 9.94 -7.43
N LEU A 262 -6.91 10.81 -7.58
CA LEU A 262 -6.34 11.56 -6.46
C LEU A 262 -7.38 12.49 -5.82
N ILE A 263 -8.19 13.18 -6.63
CA ILE A 263 -9.30 13.99 -6.12
C ILE A 263 -10.31 13.12 -5.37
N ALA A 264 -10.68 11.96 -5.91
CA ALA A 264 -11.59 11.02 -5.25
C ALA A 264 -11.03 10.53 -3.90
N ILE A 265 -9.73 10.22 -3.81
CA ILE A 265 -9.05 9.86 -2.57
C ILE A 265 -9.14 10.99 -1.55
N LEU A 266 -8.79 12.23 -1.95
CA LEU A 266 -8.85 13.39 -1.08
C LEU A 266 -10.28 13.63 -0.57
N LEU A 267 -11.27 13.59 -1.46
CA LEU A 267 -12.67 13.72 -1.08
C LEU A 267 -13.10 12.64 -0.08
N ALA A 268 -12.71 11.39 -0.30
CA ALA A 268 -13.03 10.30 0.61
C ALA A 268 -12.41 10.52 2.01
N ILE A 269 -11.15 11.01 2.08
CA ILE A 269 -10.48 11.31 3.34
C ILE A 269 -11.16 12.46 4.09
N PHE A 270 -11.63 13.50 3.38
CA PHE A 270 -12.28 14.66 4.01
C PHE A 270 -13.73 14.39 4.39
N ILE A 271 -14.49 13.65 3.58
CA ILE A 271 -15.90 13.33 3.85
C ILE A 271 -16.06 12.30 4.96
N PHE A 272 -15.14 11.32 5.03
CA PHE A 272 -15.19 10.24 6.01
C PHE A 272 -14.02 10.37 6.99
N PRO A 273 -14.24 11.01 8.18
CA PRO A 273 -13.21 11.16 9.18
C PRO A 273 -12.60 9.82 9.58
N GLN A 274 -11.28 9.72 9.52
CA GLN A 274 -10.57 8.49 9.84
C GLN A 274 -9.96 8.57 11.23
N LYS A 275 -10.10 7.50 11.98
CA LYS A 275 -9.52 7.33 13.30
C LYS A 275 -8.30 6.41 13.26
N PRO A 276 -7.38 6.52 14.21
CA PRO A 276 -6.30 5.54 14.36
C PRO A 276 -6.88 4.17 14.72
N ALA A 277 -6.18 3.10 14.30
CA ALA A 277 -6.57 1.74 14.64
C ALA A 277 -6.53 1.51 16.15
N GLU A 278 -7.61 0.95 16.68
CA GLU A 278 -7.71 0.46 18.06
C GLU A 278 -7.48 -1.05 18.07
N GLU A 279 -7.06 -1.59 19.23
CA GLU A 279 -6.86 -3.04 19.36
C GLU A 279 -8.18 -3.77 19.10
N SER A 280 -8.14 -4.75 18.19
CA SER A 280 -9.27 -5.66 17.98
C SER A 280 -9.39 -6.58 19.19
N HIS A 281 -10.41 -6.35 20.01
CA HIS A 281 -10.77 -7.28 21.09
C HIS A 281 -11.25 -8.63 20.56
#